data_f0b9fc4554bdae870ab3dfe139953b6b
#
_entry.id   f0b9fc4554bdae870ab3dfe139953b6b
#
_cell.length_a   1.000
_cell.length_b   1.000
_cell.length_c   1.000
_cell.angle_alpha   90.00
_cell.angle_beta   90.00
_cell.angle_gamma   90.00
#
_symmetry.space_group_name_H-M   'P 1'
#
loop_
_entity.id
_entity.type
_entity.pdbx_description
1 polymer ?
#
loop_
_entity_poly.entity_id
_entity_poly.type
_entity_poly.pdbx_seq_one_letter_code
_entity_poly.pdbx_strand_id
1 'polypeptide(L)'
;MDRLTEMEAFATVVDQGGFTDAARKMGISKSAVSKHVSALEARLGARLLNRTTRRVSPTEIGLAYYDRARRVLNDAGEADALVTAMQSAPSGLLRISVATDFGVNHLSPVLGDFLKEYPDITVNMVLNNRYVELISEGFDMAIRIGELEDSTLRARKIADTTRKMIAAPRYIQQFGRPERIDDLNEHKLLHYSNQSSAAVWKITAPSGEKRQIRTAGWLTVNDGQSLLNACVAGLGIAYLPSFLFADAMSKGLVEEVMPGLPEEVQGIYAVYPPGRFTQPKVRAFIDFLVAVFSEKGPQDW
;
A
#
# COMPACT_ATOMS: atom_id res chain seq x y z
N MET A 1 -11.16 37.79 -4.68
CA MET A 1 -11.84 36.50 -5.01
C MET A 1 -11.05 35.36 -4.39
N ASP A 2 -11.74 34.33 -3.98
CA ASP A 2 -11.11 33.17 -3.32
C ASP A 2 -10.36 32.35 -4.37
N ARG A 3 -9.08 32.06 -4.10
CA ARG A 3 -8.21 31.29 -5.01
C ARG A 3 -8.70 29.86 -5.25
N LEU A 4 -9.28 29.23 -4.22
CA LEU A 4 -9.78 27.87 -4.34
C LEU A 4 -11.00 27.82 -5.26
N THR A 5 -11.94 28.78 -5.14
CA THR A 5 -13.09 28.88 -6.03
C THR A 5 -12.70 29.12 -7.49
N GLU A 6 -11.65 29.93 -7.73
CA GLU A 6 -11.12 30.14 -9.09
C GLU A 6 -10.53 28.83 -9.67
N MET A 7 -9.74 28.08 -8.86
CA MET A 7 -9.19 26.78 -9.25
C MET A 7 -10.28 25.75 -9.50
N GLU A 8 -11.29 25.71 -8.64
CA GLU A 8 -12.43 24.79 -8.75
C GLU A 8 -13.24 25.05 -10.02
N ALA A 9 -13.54 26.31 -10.31
CA ALA A 9 -14.24 26.70 -11.54
C ALA A 9 -13.49 26.26 -12.79
N PHE A 10 -12.17 26.49 -12.83
CA PHE A 10 -11.34 26.05 -13.94
C PHE A 10 -11.30 24.52 -14.07
N ALA A 11 -11.01 23.80 -12.98
CA ALA A 11 -10.95 22.35 -12.99
C ALA A 11 -12.29 21.73 -13.42
N THR A 12 -13.41 22.26 -12.91
CA THR A 12 -14.75 21.79 -13.28
C THR A 12 -15.07 22.05 -14.75
N VAL A 13 -14.63 23.19 -15.33
CA VAL A 13 -14.79 23.45 -16.78
C VAL A 13 -14.02 22.46 -17.63
N VAL A 14 -12.81 22.09 -17.22
CA VAL A 14 -12.00 21.05 -17.91
C VAL A 14 -12.69 19.68 -17.80
N ASP A 15 -13.11 19.27 -16.61
CA ASP A 15 -13.80 17.99 -16.34
C ASP A 15 -15.08 17.84 -17.16
N GLN A 16 -15.89 18.90 -17.25
CA GLN A 16 -17.19 18.87 -17.91
C GLN A 16 -17.11 19.22 -19.41
N GLY A 17 -15.93 19.65 -19.89
CA GLY A 17 -15.73 20.04 -21.29
C GLY A 17 -16.44 21.36 -21.69
N GLY A 18 -17.01 22.11 -20.71
CA GLY A 18 -17.71 23.35 -21.02
C GLY A 18 -18.24 24.12 -19.82
N PHE A 19 -18.45 25.44 -20.02
CA PHE A 19 -18.90 26.37 -18.99
C PHE A 19 -20.34 26.11 -18.51
N THR A 20 -21.21 25.60 -19.38
CA THR A 20 -22.64 25.37 -19.06
C THR A 20 -22.79 24.20 -18.11
N ASP A 21 -22.10 23.10 -18.39
CA ASP A 21 -22.18 21.91 -17.56
C ASP A 21 -21.40 22.09 -16.23
N ALA A 22 -20.28 22.85 -16.28
CA ALA A 22 -19.58 23.27 -15.08
C ALA A 22 -20.46 24.14 -14.17
N ALA A 23 -21.21 25.10 -14.73
CA ALA A 23 -22.15 25.93 -13.98
C ALA A 23 -23.23 25.11 -13.27
N ARG A 24 -23.77 24.11 -13.97
CA ARG A 24 -24.78 23.19 -13.41
C ARG A 24 -24.17 22.39 -12.26
N LYS A 25 -22.96 21.86 -12.43
CA LYS A 25 -22.27 21.06 -11.40
C LYS A 25 -21.91 21.87 -10.16
N MET A 26 -21.52 23.13 -10.35
CA MET A 26 -21.14 24.04 -9.25
C MET A 26 -22.34 24.74 -8.61
N GLY A 27 -23.55 24.62 -9.15
CA GLY A 27 -24.76 25.30 -8.65
C GLY A 27 -24.73 26.83 -8.79
N ILE A 28 -23.94 27.40 -9.75
CA ILE A 28 -23.81 28.83 -9.99
C ILE A 28 -24.08 29.19 -11.45
N SER A 29 -24.20 30.46 -11.76
CA SER A 29 -24.45 30.91 -13.13
C SER A 29 -23.24 30.73 -14.05
N LYS A 30 -23.47 30.48 -15.35
CA LYS A 30 -22.41 30.37 -16.36
C LYS A 30 -21.51 31.63 -16.40
N SER A 31 -22.09 32.82 -16.17
CA SER A 31 -21.36 34.08 -16.10
C SER A 31 -20.43 34.10 -14.88
N ALA A 32 -20.86 33.53 -13.73
CA ALA A 32 -20.01 33.45 -12.55
C ALA A 32 -18.81 32.48 -12.77
N VAL A 33 -19.05 31.27 -13.35
CA VAL A 33 -17.94 30.38 -13.72
C VAL A 33 -16.95 31.05 -14.67
N SER A 34 -17.46 31.76 -15.71
CA SER A 34 -16.62 32.45 -16.66
C SER A 34 -15.80 33.57 -15.98
N LYS A 35 -16.39 34.28 -15.02
CA LYS A 35 -15.70 35.32 -14.22
C LYS A 35 -14.59 34.73 -13.38
N HIS A 36 -14.83 33.61 -12.70
CA HIS A 36 -13.80 32.92 -11.89
C HIS A 36 -12.62 32.44 -12.74
N VAL A 37 -12.89 31.78 -13.87
CA VAL A 37 -11.84 31.34 -14.79
C VAL A 37 -11.05 32.51 -15.37
N SER A 38 -11.73 33.60 -15.76
CA SER A 38 -11.05 34.80 -16.29
C SER A 38 -10.20 35.49 -15.22
N ALA A 39 -10.65 35.52 -13.97
CA ALA A 39 -9.86 36.06 -12.85
C ALA A 39 -8.61 35.20 -12.59
N LEU A 40 -8.72 33.87 -12.68
CA LEU A 40 -7.60 32.94 -12.58
C LEU A 40 -6.57 33.20 -13.69
N GLU A 41 -7.02 33.25 -14.96
CA GLU A 41 -6.15 33.53 -16.11
C GLU A 41 -5.45 34.87 -16.00
N ALA A 42 -6.17 35.90 -15.58
CA ALA A 42 -5.62 37.24 -15.36
C ALA A 42 -4.55 37.27 -14.24
N ARG A 43 -4.81 36.57 -13.14
CA ARG A 43 -3.88 36.47 -12.01
C ARG A 43 -2.60 35.70 -12.37
N LEU A 44 -2.71 34.69 -13.22
CA LEU A 44 -1.56 33.88 -13.66
C LEU A 44 -0.84 34.49 -14.86
N GLY A 45 -1.43 35.50 -15.52
CA GLY A 45 -0.88 36.08 -16.74
C GLY A 45 -0.86 35.12 -17.93
N ALA A 46 -1.67 34.06 -17.90
CA ALA A 46 -1.66 32.99 -18.90
C ALA A 46 -3.08 32.55 -19.25
N ARG A 47 -3.30 32.19 -20.50
CA ARG A 47 -4.53 31.52 -20.91
C ARG A 47 -4.44 30.02 -20.61
N LEU A 48 -5.41 29.52 -19.83
CA LEU A 48 -5.52 28.13 -19.46
C LEU A 48 -6.49 27.36 -20.36
N LEU A 49 -7.45 28.04 -20.99
CA LEU A 49 -8.46 27.44 -21.85
C LEU A 49 -8.42 28.00 -23.27
N ASN A 50 -8.51 27.12 -24.25
CA ASN A 50 -8.87 27.44 -25.62
C ASN A 50 -10.39 27.52 -25.72
N ARG A 51 -10.93 28.69 -26.04
CA ARG A 51 -12.37 28.93 -26.17
C ARG A 51 -12.74 29.04 -27.63
N THR A 52 -13.41 28.03 -28.14
CA THR A 52 -14.10 28.10 -29.45
C THR A 52 -15.59 28.10 -29.21
N THR A 53 -16.37 28.52 -30.21
CA THR A 53 -17.84 28.52 -30.12
C THR A 53 -18.47 27.15 -29.94
N ARG A 54 -17.71 26.08 -30.22
CA ARG A 54 -18.19 24.69 -30.19
C ARG A 54 -17.55 23.82 -29.12
N ARG A 55 -16.37 24.18 -28.57
CA ARG A 55 -15.64 23.34 -27.61
C ARG A 55 -14.74 24.19 -26.72
N VAL A 56 -14.62 23.76 -25.46
CA VAL A 56 -13.63 24.26 -24.51
C VAL A 56 -12.62 23.16 -24.25
N SER A 57 -11.34 23.46 -24.40
CA SER A 57 -10.23 22.52 -24.12
C SER A 57 -9.11 23.24 -23.39
N PRO A 58 -8.38 22.57 -22.48
CA PRO A 58 -7.23 23.18 -21.84
C PRO A 58 -6.11 23.46 -22.86
N THR A 59 -5.32 24.51 -22.61
CA THR A 59 -4.03 24.73 -23.25
C THR A 59 -3.00 23.79 -22.64
N GLU A 60 -1.79 23.69 -23.17
CA GLU A 60 -0.69 22.92 -22.58
C GLU A 60 -0.40 23.40 -21.14
N ILE A 61 -0.28 24.72 -20.94
CA ILE A 61 -0.15 25.32 -19.61
C ILE A 61 -1.38 25.04 -18.74
N GLY A 62 -2.57 25.08 -19.35
CA GLY A 62 -3.83 24.74 -18.68
C GLY A 62 -3.86 23.30 -18.19
N LEU A 63 -3.37 22.34 -18.96
CA LEU A 63 -3.30 20.93 -18.55
C LEU A 63 -2.33 20.72 -17.38
N ALA A 64 -1.13 21.29 -17.47
CA ALA A 64 -0.15 21.26 -16.39
C ALA A 64 -0.67 21.92 -15.10
N TYR A 65 -1.40 23.02 -15.22
CA TYR A 65 -2.04 23.70 -14.09
C TYR A 65 -3.21 22.88 -13.53
N TYR A 66 -4.00 22.23 -14.39
CA TYR A 66 -5.13 21.37 -13.97
C TYR A 66 -4.70 20.27 -13.01
N ASP A 67 -3.63 19.54 -13.33
CA ASP A 67 -3.12 18.47 -12.47
C ASP A 67 -2.73 18.99 -11.08
N ARG A 68 -2.14 20.20 -11.02
CA ARG A 68 -1.76 20.82 -9.75
C ARG A 68 -2.98 21.36 -8.99
N ALA A 69 -3.91 22.00 -9.69
CA ALA A 69 -5.14 22.53 -9.10
C ALA A 69 -6.00 21.40 -8.49
N ARG A 70 -6.11 20.27 -9.18
CA ARG A 70 -6.83 19.07 -8.66
C ARG A 70 -6.23 18.55 -7.36
N ARG A 71 -4.90 18.53 -7.23
CA ARG A 71 -4.24 18.13 -5.97
C ARG A 71 -4.57 19.09 -4.84
N VAL A 72 -4.44 20.40 -5.07
CA VAL A 72 -4.74 21.42 -4.05
C VAL A 72 -6.20 21.36 -3.61
N LEU A 73 -7.14 21.20 -4.55
CA LEU A 73 -8.57 21.08 -4.23
C LEU A 73 -8.88 19.80 -3.45
N ASN A 74 -8.23 18.70 -3.78
CA ASN A 74 -8.36 17.45 -3.03
C ASN A 74 -7.81 17.59 -1.61
N ASP A 75 -6.63 18.20 -1.44
CA ASP A 75 -6.02 18.42 -0.13
C ASP A 75 -6.89 19.36 0.74
N ALA A 76 -7.50 20.40 0.15
CA ALA A 76 -8.45 21.27 0.85
C ALA A 76 -9.72 20.51 1.27
N GLY A 77 -10.27 19.70 0.38
CA GLY A 77 -11.42 18.82 0.71
C GLY A 77 -11.10 17.78 1.79
N GLU A 78 -9.87 17.25 1.80
CA GLU A 78 -9.40 16.36 2.87
C GLU A 78 -9.33 17.09 4.23
N ALA A 79 -8.90 18.35 4.24
CA ALA A 79 -8.85 19.14 5.47
C ALA A 79 -10.25 19.38 6.07
N ASP A 80 -11.23 19.75 5.23
CA ASP A 80 -12.62 19.94 5.66
C ASP A 80 -13.25 18.62 6.13
N ALA A 81 -13.01 17.54 5.39
CA ALA A 81 -13.48 16.20 5.75
C ALA A 81 -12.85 15.69 7.05
N LEU A 82 -11.59 16.05 7.35
CA LEU A 82 -10.92 15.71 8.60
C LEU A 82 -11.67 16.30 9.81
N VAL A 83 -12.08 17.57 9.73
CA VAL A 83 -12.84 18.23 10.81
C VAL A 83 -14.19 17.55 11.01
N THR A 84 -14.88 17.24 9.93
CA THR A 84 -16.17 16.53 9.98
C THR A 84 -16.01 15.12 10.54
N ALA A 85 -14.94 14.41 10.15
CA ALA A 85 -14.63 13.07 10.65
C ALA A 85 -14.25 13.06 12.14
N MET A 86 -13.60 14.10 12.64
CA MET A 86 -13.30 14.23 14.09
C MET A 86 -14.56 14.41 14.94
N GLN A 87 -15.69 14.81 14.32
CA GLN A 87 -16.97 15.01 14.99
C GLN A 87 -17.93 13.82 14.85
N SER A 88 -17.64 12.89 13.95
CA SER A 88 -18.50 11.73 13.66
C SER A 88 -17.94 10.47 14.30
N ALA A 89 -18.79 9.70 14.97
CA ALA A 89 -18.41 8.37 15.45
C ALA A 89 -18.09 7.44 14.27
N PRO A 90 -17.01 6.62 14.39
CA PRO A 90 -16.68 5.64 13.35
C PRO A 90 -17.81 4.61 13.18
N SER A 91 -18.35 4.46 11.96
CA SER A 91 -19.44 3.54 11.68
C SER A 91 -19.48 3.07 10.23
N GLY A 92 -20.27 2.02 9.97
CA GLY A 92 -20.54 1.48 8.64
C GLY A 92 -19.60 0.37 8.19
N LEU A 93 -19.72 -0.08 6.94
CA LEU A 93 -18.95 -1.19 6.38
C LEU A 93 -17.52 -0.76 6.03
N LEU A 94 -16.53 -1.39 6.65
CA LEU A 94 -15.10 -1.27 6.33
C LEU A 94 -14.68 -2.48 5.51
N ARG A 95 -14.35 -2.26 4.21
CA ARG A 95 -13.87 -3.31 3.29
C ARG A 95 -12.36 -3.24 3.17
N ILE A 96 -11.67 -4.30 3.59
CA ILE A 96 -10.21 -4.37 3.60
C ILE A 96 -9.68 -5.58 2.83
N SER A 97 -8.56 -5.38 2.11
CA SER A 97 -7.78 -6.46 1.50
C SER A 97 -6.50 -6.65 2.30
N VAL A 98 -6.20 -7.87 2.70
CA VAL A 98 -5.07 -8.18 3.59
C VAL A 98 -4.25 -9.32 3.02
N ALA A 99 -2.91 -9.25 3.13
CA ALA A 99 -2.03 -10.37 2.83
C ALA A 99 -2.43 -11.57 3.70
N THR A 100 -2.64 -12.73 3.07
CA THR A 100 -3.29 -13.89 3.70
C THR A 100 -2.65 -14.28 5.02
N ASP A 101 -1.34 -14.48 5.03
CA ASP A 101 -0.63 -14.97 6.21
C ASP A 101 -0.69 -13.97 7.38
N PHE A 102 -0.52 -12.68 7.09
CA PHE A 102 -0.64 -11.62 8.10
C PHE A 102 -2.08 -11.50 8.61
N GLY A 103 -3.04 -11.60 7.72
CA GLY A 103 -4.47 -11.54 8.06
C GLY A 103 -4.88 -12.66 9.00
N VAL A 104 -4.46 -13.90 8.72
CA VAL A 104 -4.80 -15.07 9.53
C VAL A 104 -4.09 -15.03 10.88
N ASN A 105 -2.77 -14.84 10.89
CA ASN A 105 -1.95 -15.09 12.08
C ASN A 105 -1.87 -13.89 13.02
N HIS A 106 -2.01 -12.65 12.51
CA HIS A 106 -1.77 -11.45 13.31
C HIS A 106 -2.98 -10.51 13.38
N LEU A 107 -3.70 -10.30 12.26
CA LEU A 107 -4.82 -9.37 12.26
C LEU A 107 -6.09 -10.00 12.87
N SER A 108 -6.45 -11.22 12.46
CA SER A 108 -7.68 -11.88 12.95
C SER A 108 -7.74 -12.02 14.48
N PRO A 109 -6.63 -12.35 15.19
CA PRO A 109 -6.64 -12.42 16.66
C PRO A 109 -7.00 -11.11 17.36
N VAL A 110 -6.64 -9.96 16.79
CA VAL A 110 -6.86 -8.64 17.40
C VAL A 110 -8.13 -7.96 16.90
N LEU A 111 -8.75 -8.48 15.84
CA LEU A 111 -9.93 -7.87 15.21
C LEU A 111 -11.15 -7.83 16.17
N GLY A 112 -11.23 -8.80 17.08
CA GLY A 112 -12.30 -8.84 18.07
C GLY A 112 -12.26 -7.66 19.03
N ASP A 113 -11.10 -7.15 19.39
CA ASP A 113 -10.94 -6.00 20.27
C ASP A 113 -11.29 -4.70 19.55
N PHE A 114 -10.91 -4.57 18.27
CA PHE A 114 -11.36 -3.47 17.41
C PHE A 114 -12.88 -3.39 17.32
N LEU A 115 -13.56 -4.52 17.07
CA LEU A 115 -15.01 -4.54 16.93
C LEU A 115 -15.77 -4.29 18.25
N LYS A 116 -15.16 -4.59 19.41
CA LYS A 116 -15.70 -4.18 20.71
C LYS A 116 -15.57 -2.67 20.95
N GLU A 117 -14.44 -2.09 20.55
CA GLU A 117 -14.19 -0.64 20.67
C GLU A 117 -15.07 0.19 19.73
N TYR A 118 -15.36 -0.35 18.51
CA TYR A 118 -16.15 0.31 17.49
C TYR A 118 -17.35 -0.55 17.05
N PRO A 119 -18.39 -0.67 17.88
CA PRO A 119 -19.51 -1.60 17.64
C PRO A 119 -20.37 -1.25 16.41
N ASP A 120 -20.32 0.00 15.95
CA ASP A 120 -21.05 0.47 14.75
C ASP A 120 -20.28 0.21 13.44
N ILE A 121 -19.09 -0.38 13.50
CA ILE A 121 -18.33 -0.80 12.32
C ILE A 121 -18.60 -2.27 12.02
N THR A 122 -18.86 -2.55 10.75
CA THR A 122 -18.84 -3.91 10.20
C THR A 122 -17.61 -4.08 9.33
N VAL A 123 -16.82 -5.16 9.53
CA VAL A 123 -15.61 -5.42 8.74
C VAL A 123 -15.87 -6.52 7.72
N ASN A 124 -15.52 -6.24 6.45
CA ASN A 124 -15.41 -7.23 5.39
C ASN A 124 -13.93 -7.36 5.01
N MET A 125 -13.29 -8.43 5.49
CA MET A 125 -11.87 -8.72 5.26
C MET A 125 -11.72 -9.77 4.17
N VAL A 126 -11.04 -9.41 3.08
CA VAL A 126 -10.68 -10.32 1.99
C VAL A 126 -9.20 -10.65 2.08
N LEU A 127 -8.90 -11.92 2.30
CA LEU A 127 -7.52 -12.43 2.39
C LEU A 127 -7.02 -12.84 1.01
N ASN A 128 -6.00 -12.17 0.51
CA ASN A 128 -5.32 -12.55 -0.72
C ASN A 128 -3.92 -11.95 -0.82
N ASN A 129 -3.05 -12.61 -1.56
CA ASN A 129 -1.67 -12.20 -1.77
C ASN A 129 -1.44 -11.50 -3.12
N ARG A 130 -2.49 -11.29 -3.94
CA ARG A 130 -2.39 -10.51 -5.18
C ARG A 130 -2.49 -9.00 -4.91
N TYR A 131 -1.93 -8.21 -5.78
CA TYR A 131 -2.24 -6.79 -5.80
C TYR A 131 -3.70 -6.59 -6.24
N VAL A 132 -4.44 -5.77 -5.49
CA VAL A 132 -5.83 -5.39 -5.78
C VAL A 132 -5.90 -3.92 -6.18
N GLU A 133 -6.76 -3.62 -7.12
CA GLU A 133 -7.11 -2.26 -7.50
C GLU A 133 -8.15 -1.71 -6.52
N LEU A 134 -7.70 -1.00 -5.47
CA LEU A 134 -8.54 -0.61 -4.34
C LEU A 134 -9.83 0.11 -4.76
N ILE A 135 -9.74 1.04 -5.71
CA ILE A 135 -10.87 1.88 -6.12
C ILE A 135 -11.87 1.05 -6.93
N SER A 136 -11.42 0.35 -7.96
CA SER A 136 -12.29 -0.40 -8.87
C SER A 136 -12.91 -1.64 -8.21
N GLU A 137 -12.20 -2.28 -7.29
CA GLU A 137 -12.71 -3.42 -6.52
C GLU A 137 -13.48 -3.01 -5.26
N GLY A 138 -13.55 -1.71 -4.97
CA GLY A 138 -14.36 -1.14 -3.89
C GLY A 138 -13.82 -1.38 -2.49
N PHE A 139 -12.51 -1.55 -2.33
CA PHE A 139 -11.88 -1.60 -1.01
C PHE A 139 -11.65 -0.20 -0.44
N ASP A 140 -11.83 -0.06 0.86
CA ASP A 140 -11.51 1.17 1.57
C ASP A 140 -10.00 1.29 1.81
N MET A 141 -9.32 0.16 2.06
CA MET A 141 -7.88 0.07 2.26
C MET A 141 -7.35 -1.36 2.06
N ALA A 142 -6.02 -1.47 2.01
CA ALA A 142 -5.34 -2.77 2.06
C ALA A 142 -4.19 -2.76 3.07
N ILE A 143 -3.85 -3.93 3.61
CA ILE A 143 -2.60 -4.18 4.34
C ILE A 143 -1.62 -4.83 3.38
N ARG A 144 -0.44 -4.21 3.21
CA ARG A 144 0.63 -4.67 2.31
C ARG A 144 1.97 -4.74 3.05
N ILE A 145 2.82 -5.65 2.64
CA ILE A 145 4.10 -5.94 3.27
C ILE A 145 5.21 -5.89 2.22
N GLY A 146 6.31 -5.23 2.54
CA GLY A 146 7.45 -5.07 1.66
C GLY A 146 7.54 -3.69 1.01
N GLU A 147 8.25 -3.61 -0.11
CA GLU A 147 8.40 -2.39 -0.88
C GLU A 147 7.06 -2.03 -1.56
N LEU A 148 6.67 -0.77 -1.44
CA LEU A 148 5.50 -0.24 -2.14
C LEU A 148 5.94 0.32 -3.49
N GLU A 149 5.21 -0.05 -4.55
CA GLU A 149 5.40 0.56 -5.87
C GLU A 149 4.91 2.00 -5.90
N ASP A 150 5.49 2.81 -6.78
CA ASP A 150 5.05 4.18 -7.01
C ASP A 150 3.59 4.19 -7.49
N SER A 151 2.73 4.81 -6.72
CA SER A 151 1.30 4.89 -7.01
C SER A 151 0.70 6.20 -6.49
N THR A 152 -0.54 6.48 -6.90
CA THR A 152 -1.32 7.61 -6.35
C THR A 152 -1.91 7.30 -4.97
N LEU A 153 -1.76 6.07 -4.46
CA LEU A 153 -2.25 5.65 -3.16
C LEU A 153 -1.41 6.27 -2.04
N ARG A 154 -2.02 6.44 -0.91
CA ARG A 154 -1.34 6.84 0.33
C ARG A 154 -1.01 5.61 1.16
N ALA A 155 0.09 5.68 1.91
CA ALA A 155 0.51 4.61 2.79
C ALA A 155 0.79 5.14 4.20
N ARG A 156 0.32 4.42 5.21
CA ARG A 156 0.69 4.59 6.61
C ARG A 156 1.40 3.35 7.11
N LYS A 157 2.62 3.50 7.58
CA LYS A 157 3.36 2.40 8.20
C LYS A 157 2.70 1.99 9.50
N ILE A 158 2.50 0.68 9.67
CA ILE A 158 1.91 0.05 10.86
C ILE A 158 3.01 -0.54 11.72
N ALA A 159 3.93 -1.30 11.12
CA ALA A 159 5.01 -1.99 11.81
C ALA A 159 6.17 -2.31 10.84
N ASP A 160 7.22 -2.89 11.39
CA ASP A 160 8.34 -3.48 10.65
C ASP A 160 8.38 -5.00 10.83
N THR A 161 8.95 -5.69 9.83
CA THR A 161 9.31 -7.10 9.88
C THR A 161 10.67 -7.28 9.22
N THR A 162 11.43 -8.33 9.57
CA THR A 162 12.69 -8.67 8.90
C THR A 162 12.50 -9.88 8.00
N ARG A 163 13.27 -9.95 6.92
CA ARG A 163 13.37 -11.16 6.11
C ARG A 163 14.64 -11.92 6.43
N LYS A 164 14.51 -13.25 6.55
CA LYS A 164 15.64 -14.13 6.79
C LYS A 164 15.57 -15.37 5.92
N MET A 165 16.74 -15.88 5.58
CA MET A 165 16.87 -17.20 4.94
C MET A 165 16.81 -18.26 6.02
N ILE A 166 15.87 -19.20 5.87
CA ILE A 166 15.63 -20.26 6.83
C ILE A 166 15.62 -21.62 6.13
N ALA A 167 16.00 -22.65 6.86
CA ALA A 167 15.90 -24.03 6.43
C ALA A 167 15.63 -24.94 7.63
N ALA A 168 15.05 -26.12 7.39
CA ALA A 168 14.93 -27.15 8.44
C ALA A 168 16.31 -27.72 8.79
N PRO A 169 16.60 -28.04 10.08
CA PRO A 169 17.88 -28.65 10.48
C PRO A 169 18.24 -29.90 9.68
N ARG A 170 17.25 -30.74 9.36
CA ARG A 170 17.46 -31.94 8.53
C ARG A 170 17.94 -31.66 7.10
N TYR A 171 17.50 -30.49 6.52
CA TYR A 171 17.98 -30.05 5.21
C TYR A 171 19.45 -29.67 5.29
N ILE A 172 19.84 -28.89 6.31
CA ILE A 172 21.23 -28.50 6.55
C ILE A 172 22.14 -29.71 6.82
N GLN A 173 21.65 -30.68 7.58
CA GLN A 173 22.40 -31.97 7.83
C GLN A 173 22.68 -32.71 6.54
N GLN A 174 21.72 -32.73 5.60
CA GLN A 174 21.82 -33.47 4.35
C GLN A 174 22.64 -32.76 3.26
N PHE A 175 22.49 -31.43 3.13
CA PHE A 175 23.01 -30.66 2.00
C PHE A 175 24.12 -29.66 2.39
N GLY A 176 24.44 -29.56 3.68
CA GLY A 176 25.37 -28.55 4.21
C GLY A 176 24.73 -27.19 4.42
N ARG A 177 25.46 -26.32 5.10
CA ARG A 177 25.08 -24.92 5.32
C ARG A 177 25.81 -24.04 4.31
N PRO A 178 25.14 -23.22 3.51
CA PRO A 178 25.83 -22.23 2.65
C PRO A 178 26.58 -21.22 3.53
N GLU A 179 27.85 -21.00 3.24
CA GLU A 179 28.70 -20.03 3.92
C GLU A 179 28.81 -18.71 3.14
N ARG A 180 28.67 -18.80 1.82
CA ARG A 180 28.75 -17.67 0.89
C ARG A 180 27.47 -17.56 0.10
N ILE A 181 27.15 -16.35 -0.37
CA ILE A 181 25.93 -16.09 -1.18
C ILE A 181 25.93 -16.95 -2.45
N ASP A 182 27.12 -17.18 -3.04
CA ASP A 182 27.23 -17.98 -4.28
C ASP A 182 26.90 -19.47 -4.06
N ASP A 183 27.11 -20.00 -2.85
CA ASP A 183 26.79 -21.38 -2.50
C ASP A 183 25.27 -21.65 -2.60
N LEU A 184 24.44 -20.61 -2.48
CA LEU A 184 22.98 -20.72 -2.66
C LEU A 184 22.59 -21.27 -4.04
N ASN A 185 23.44 -21.13 -5.06
CA ASN A 185 23.16 -21.68 -6.40
C ASN A 185 23.18 -23.22 -6.42
N GLU A 186 23.82 -23.85 -5.44
CA GLU A 186 23.87 -25.32 -5.30
C GLU A 186 22.74 -25.87 -4.42
N HIS A 187 21.97 -24.98 -3.78
CA HIS A 187 20.86 -25.34 -2.91
C HIS A 187 19.50 -25.27 -3.60
N LYS A 188 18.54 -25.99 -3.03
CA LYS A 188 17.13 -25.94 -3.43
C LYS A 188 16.48 -24.69 -2.82
N LEU A 189 16.25 -23.67 -3.64
CA LEU A 189 15.64 -22.42 -3.21
C LEU A 189 14.14 -22.45 -3.47
N LEU A 190 13.35 -22.14 -2.43
CA LEU A 190 11.89 -22.14 -2.48
C LEU A 190 11.41 -20.73 -2.89
N HIS A 191 10.68 -20.63 -4.01
CA HIS A 191 10.31 -19.35 -4.60
C HIS A 191 8.89 -18.91 -4.27
N TYR A 192 8.76 -17.66 -3.81
CA TYR A 192 7.48 -16.98 -3.63
C TYR A 192 7.11 -16.16 -4.88
N SER A 193 6.09 -16.59 -5.64
CA SER A 193 5.81 -16.03 -6.96
C SER A 193 5.20 -14.63 -6.98
N ASN A 194 4.60 -14.17 -5.87
CA ASN A 194 4.01 -12.84 -5.82
C ASN A 194 5.03 -11.71 -5.55
N GLN A 195 6.30 -12.04 -5.34
CA GLN A 195 7.32 -11.05 -4.98
C GLN A 195 8.02 -10.41 -6.17
N SER A 196 8.22 -11.13 -7.25
CA SER A 196 8.71 -10.57 -8.51
C SER A 196 8.51 -11.57 -9.64
N SER A 197 8.24 -11.08 -10.83
CA SER A 197 8.15 -11.89 -12.06
C SER A 197 9.49 -12.53 -12.46
N ALA A 198 10.60 -12.12 -11.85
CA ALA A 198 11.95 -12.51 -12.26
C ALA A 198 12.49 -13.77 -11.57
N ALA A 199 11.76 -14.39 -10.64
CA ALA A 199 12.19 -15.56 -9.86
C ALA A 199 13.64 -15.43 -9.31
N VAL A 200 13.95 -14.28 -8.70
CA VAL A 200 15.25 -13.99 -8.10
C VAL A 200 15.11 -13.44 -6.69
N TRP A 201 16.03 -13.84 -5.81
CA TRP A 201 16.23 -13.16 -4.54
C TRP A 201 17.24 -12.04 -4.73
N LYS A 202 16.88 -10.84 -4.23
CA LYS A 202 17.82 -9.72 -4.10
C LYS A 202 18.39 -9.78 -2.69
N ILE A 203 19.71 -9.93 -2.58
CA ILE A 203 20.42 -10.10 -1.31
C ILE A 203 21.48 -9.01 -1.21
N THR A 204 21.58 -8.37 -0.05
CA THR A 204 22.68 -7.44 0.24
C THR A 204 23.78 -8.20 0.96
N ALA A 205 24.99 -8.22 0.38
CA ALA A 205 26.16 -8.80 1.02
C ALA A 205 26.65 -7.92 2.19
N PRO A 206 27.45 -8.46 3.13
CA PRO A 206 28.06 -7.66 4.20
C PRO A 206 28.90 -6.48 3.71
N SER A 207 29.43 -6.55 2.49
CA SER A 207 30.12 -5.45 1.81
C SER A 207 29.20 -4.31 1.35
N GLY A 208 27.88 -4.46 1.40
CA GLY A 208 26.88 -3.57 0.82
C GLY A 208 26.58 -3.84 -0.66
N GLU A 209 27.27 -4.80 -1.30
CA GLU A 209 27.01 -5.20 -2.69
C GLU A 209 25.65 -5.90 -2.81
N LYS A 210 24.84 -5.49 -3.80
CA LYS A 210 23.56 -6.16 -4.11
C LYS A 210 23.80 -7.31 -5.08
N ARG A 211 23.40 -8.51 -4.68
CA ARG A 211 23.49 -9.75 -5.45
C ARG A 211 22.10 -10.26 -5.82
N GLN A 212 22.01 -10.98 -6.94
CA GLN A 212 20.79 -11.61 -7.40
C GLN A 212 21.01 -13.11 -7.56
N ILE A 213 20.21 -13.91 -6.88
CA ILE A 213 20.27 -15.37 -6.92
C ILE A 213 18.99 -15.90 -7.58
N ARG A 214 19.13 -16.72 -8.61
CA ARG A 214 17.99 -17.38 -9.26
C ARG A 214 17.36 -18.41 -8.34
N THR A 215 16.02 -18.35 -8.23
CA THR A 215 15.23 -19.25 -7.38
C THR A 215 14.31 -20.17 -8.19
N ALA A 216 14.36 -20.08 -9.51
CA ALA A 216 13.46 -20.84 -10.38
C ALA A 216 13.78 -22.33 -10.38
N GLY A 217 12.74 -23.16 -10.40
CA GLY A 217 12.80 -24.53 -10.88
C GLY A 217 12.49 -25.64 -9.90
N TRP A 218 12.60 -25.44 -8.57
CA TRP A 218 12.30 -26.55 -7.64
C TRP A 218 10.87 -26.50 -7.09
N LEU A 219 10.50 -25.44 -6.40
CA LEU A 219 9.16 -25.20 -5.89
C LEU A 219 8.83 -23.72 -6.00
N THR A 220 7.70 -23.40 -6.58
CA THR A 220 7.18 -22.04 -6.69
C THR A 220 5.74 -22.02 -6.20
N VAL A 221 5.44 -21.20 -5.21
CA VAL A 221 4.09 -20.99 -4.69
C VAL A 221 3.82 -19.52 -4.41
N ASN A 222 2.56 -19.12 -4.41
CA ASN A 222 2.08 -17.77 -4.16
C ASN A 222 1.56 -17.57 -2.72
N ASP A 223 1.92 -18.46 -1.81
CA ASP A 223 1.47 -18.46 -0.42
C ASP A 223 2.66 -18.69 0.53
N GLY A 224 2.82 -17.80 1.51
CA GLY A 224 3.98 -17.82 2.40
C GLY A 224 3.95 -18.96 3.40
N GLN A 225 2.76 -19.31 3.92
CA GLN A 225 2.60 -20.43 4.83
C GLN A 225 2.92 -21.76 4.14
N SER A 226 2.52 -21.92 2.89
CA SER A 226 2.86 -23.10 2.08
C SER A 226 4.37 -23.22 1.87
N LEU A 227 5.08 -22.10 1.64
CA LEU A 227 6.55 -22.09 1.58
C LEU A 227 7.20 -22.46 2.90
N LEU A 228 6.71 -21.91 4.02
CA LEU A 228 7.19 -22.28 5.35
C LEU A 228 7.00 -23.78 5.61
N ASN A 229 5.83 -24.32 5.30
CA ASN A 229 5.56 -25.74 5.45
C ASN A 229 6.51 -26.63 4.63
N ALA A 230 6.79 -26.23 3.39
CA ALA A 230 7.77 -26.90 2.53
C ALA A 230 9.20 -26.81 3.10
N CYS A 231 9.57 -25.67 3.66
CA CYS A 231 10.84 -25.44 4.33
C CYS A 231 10.99 -26.34 5.57
N VAL A 232 9.98 -26.36 6.46
CA VAL A 232 9.88 -27.25 7.62
C VAL A 232 9.95 -28.73 7.20
N ALA A 233 9.33 -29.06 6.06
CA ALA A 233 9.45 -30.40 5.46
C ALA A 233 10.84 -30.71 4.88
N GLY A 234 11.83 -29.81 4.97
CA GLY A 234 13.21 -30.02 4.51
C GLY A 234 13.34 -30.03 2.99
N LEU A 235 12.45 -29.35 2.26
CA LEU A 235 12.50 -29.33 0.79
C LEU A 235 13.51 -28.31 0.25
N GLY A 236 13.97 -27.36 1.08
CA GLY A 236 14.91 -26.33 0.63
C GLY A 236 15.04 -25.16 1.59
N ILE A 237 15.69 -24.10 1.11
CA ILE A 237 15.88 -22.84 1.80
C ILE A 237 14.75 -21.89 1.35
N ALA A 238 14.09 -21.23 2.32
CA ALA A 238 13.09 -20.19 2.07
C ALA A 238 13.61 -18.83 2.53
N TYR A 239 13.18 -17.75 1.86
CA TYR A 239 13.50 -16.38 2.25
C TYR A 239 12.21 -15.65 2.59
N LEU A 240 11.86 -15.64 3.88
CA LEU A 240 10.53 -15.27 4.39
C LEU A 240 10.61 -14.15 5.43
N PRO A 241 9.55 -13.38 5.62
CA PRO A 241 9.44 -12.39 6.70
C PRO A 241 9.26 -13.07 8.06
N SER A 242 9.79 -12.43 9.13
CA SER A 242 9.83 -12.97 10.50
C SER A 242 8.45 -13.32 11.05
N PHE A 243 7.42 -12.54 10.74
CA PHE A 243 6.05 -12.80 11.20
C PHE A 243 5.49 -14.16 10.72
N LEU A 244 6.07 -14.79 9.70
CA LEU A 244 5.68 -16.11 9.22
C LEU A 244 6.37 -17.23 9.97
N PHE A 245 7.67 -17.10 10.21
CA PHE A 245 8.49 -18.23 10.65
C PHE A 245 8.90 -18.18 12.13
N ALA A 246 8.65 -17.07 12.86
CA ALA A 246 9.14 -16.91 14.23
C ALA A 246 8.70 -18.06 15.16
N ASP A 247 7.44 -18.49 15.10
CA ASP A 247 6.94 -19.64 15.87
C ASP A 247 7.64 -20.94 15.46
N ALA A 248 7.85 -21.20 14.18
CA ALA A 248 8.56 -22.38 13.71
C ALA A 248 10.03 -22.36 14.14
N MET A 249 10.66 -21.18 14.16
CA MET A 249 12.04 -21.00 14.63
C MET A 249 12.15 -21.23 16.14
N SER A 250 11.24 -20.69 16.94
CA SER A 250 11.22 -20.87 18.39
C SER A 250 11.05 -22.36 18.79
N LYS A 251 10.35 -23.13 17.96
CA LYS A 251 10.16 -24.57 18.12
C LYS A 251 11.31 -25.42 17.54
N GLY A 252 12.35 -24.79 16.97
CA GLY A 252 13.47 -25.48 16.34
C GLY A 252 13.14 -26.25 15.06
N LEU A 253 12.00 -25.94 14.42
CA LEU A 253 11.58 -26.57 13.16
C LEU A 253 12.36 -26.02 11.97
N VAL A 254 12.81 -24.77 12.07
CA VAL A 254 13.68 -24.09 11.11
C VAL A 254 14.76 -23.32 11.85
N GLU A 255 15.88 -23.08 11.18
CA GLU A 255 16.98 -22.26 11.67
C GLU A 255 17.43 -21.25 10.60
N GLU A 256 18.06 -20.16 11.02
CA GLU A 256 18.63 -19.18 10.11
C GLU A 256 19.85 -19.75 9.38
N VAL A 257 19.86 -19.60 8.06
CA VAL A 257 20.88 -20.23 7.21
C VAL A 257 22.15 -19.38 7.12
N MET A 258 22.01 -18.07 6.99
CA MET A 258 23.11 -17.11 6.79
C MET A 258 23.01 -15.93 7.78
N PRO A 259 23.28 -16.14 9.07
CA PRO A 259 23.07 -15.11 10.10
C PRO A 259 24.02 -13.90 9.99
N GLY A 260 25.06 -13.98 9.15
CA GLY A 260 26.00 -12.87 8.90
C GLY A 260 25.56 -11.88 7.83
N LEU A 261 24.41 -12.08 7.20
CA LEU A 261 23.89 -11.12 6.22
C LEU A 261 23.22 -9.92 6.92
N PRO A 262 23.31 -8.72 6.31
CA PRO A 262 22.55 -7.56 6.78
C PRO A 262 21.05 -7.87 6.86
N GLU A 263 20.39 -7.43 7.92
CA GLU A 263 18.95 -7.59 8.05
C GLU A 263 18.21 -6.80 6.98
N GLU A 264 17.33 -7.47 6.25
CA GLU A 264 16.40 -6.82 5.34
C GLU A 264 15.11 -6.46 6.09
N VAL A 265 15.00 -5.20 6.52
CA VAL A 265 13.81 -4.69 7.17
C VAL A 265 12.76 -4.33 6.11
N GLN A 266 11.56 -4.84 6.29
CA GLN A 266 10.40 -4.54 5.44
C GLN A 266 9.28 -3.89 6.26
N GLY A 267 8.63 -2.88 5.69
CA GLY A 267 7.48 -2.25 6.32
C GLY A 267 6.19 -3.03 6.10
N ILE A 268 5.32 -2.98 7.09
CA ILE A 268 3.92 -3.38 6.99
C ILE A 268 3.11 -2.09 6.92
N TYR A 269 2.30 -1.94 5.87
CA TYR A 269 1.63 -0.69 5.56
C TYR A 269 0.12 -0.85 5.40
N ALA A 270 -0.62 0.11 5.93
CA ALA A 270 -1.98 0.40 5.50
C ALA A 270 -1.91 1.27 4.23
N VAL A 271 -2.44 0.77 3.12
CA VAL A 271 -2.48 1.47 1.83
C VAL A 271 -3.93 1.81 1.51
N TYR A 272 -4.21 3.05 1.11
CA TYR A 272 -5.57 3.54 0.88
C TYR A 272 -5.61 4.63 -0.19
N PRO A 273 -6.74 4.80 -0.92
CA PRO A 273 -6.90 5.90 -1.87
C PRO A 273 -6.86 7.27 -1.18
N PRO A 274 -6.42 8.33 -1.87
CA PRO A 274 -6.54 9.71 -1.37
C PRO A 274 -7.98 10.01 -0.93
N GLY A 275 -8.15 10.75 0.18
CA GLY A 275 -9.45 11.06 0.77
C GLY A 275 -10.08 9.95 1.63
N ARG A 276 -9.67 8.69 1.49
CA ARG A 276 -10.24 7.57 2.30
C ARG A 276 -9.81 7.60 3.75
N PHE A 277 -8.61 8.09 4.06
CA PHE A 277 -8.16 8.23 5.45
C PHE A 277 -9.01 9.18 6.29
N THR A 278 -9.70 10.12 5.66
CA THR A 278 -10.62 11.04 6.33
C THR A 278 -11.93 10.37 6.77
N GLN A 279 -12.24 9.18 6.24
CA GLN A 279 -13.40 8.42 6.71
C GLN A 279 -13.13 7.88 8.13
N PRO A 280 -13.99 8.17 9.11
CA PRO A 280 -13.77 7.80 10.52
C PRO A 280 -13.44 6.33 10.73
N LYS A 281 -14.14 5.43 10.03
CA LYS A 281 -13.92 3.97 10.11
C LYS A 281 -12.51 3.55 9.66
N VAL A 282 -11.98 4.16 8.57
CA VAL A 282 -10.64 3.85 8.04
C VAL A 282 -9.57 4.37 8.98
N ARG A 283 -9.73 5.60 9.46
CA ARG A 283 -8.81 6.22 10.42
C ARG A 283 -8.77 5.43 11.73
N ALA A 284 -9.92 5.12 12.31
CA ALA A 284 -10.02 4.36 13.55
C ALA A 284 -9.31 3.00 13.43
N PHE A 285 -9.51 2.30 12.29
CA PHE A 285 -8.85 1.02 12.06
C PHE A 285 -7.33 1.13 11.92
N ILE A 286 -6.84 2.13 11.18
CA ILE A 286 -5.40 2.35 11.02
C ILE A 286 -4.76 2.74 12.36
N ASP A 287 -5.38 3.65 13.13
CA ASP A 287 -4.87 4.08 14.43
C ASP A 287 -4.86 2.90 15.43
N PHE A 288 -5.89 2.05 15.41
CA PHE A 288 -5.92 0.80 16.17
C PHE A 288 -4.76 -0.14 15.78
N LEU A 289 -4.53 -0.37 14.48
CA LEU A 289 -3.44 -1.23 14.03
C LEU A 289 -2.06 -0.68 14.42
N VAL A 290 -1.88 0.63 14.32
CA VAL A 290 -0.64 1.28 14.77
C VAL A 290 -0.46 1.09 16.27
N ALA A 291 -1.51 1.29 17.10
CA ALA A 291 -1.44 1.08 18.54
C ALA A 291 -1.07 -0.37 18.91
N VAL A 292 -1.64 -1.36 18.19
CA VAL A 292 -1.39 -2.79 18.47
C VAL A 292 -0.01 -3.25 18.02
N PHE A 293 0.48 -2.75 16.86
CA PHE A 293 1.66 -3.33 16.21
C PHE A 293 2.91 -2.45 16.23
N SER A 294 2.82 -1.14 16.53
CA SER A 294 3.98 -0.24 16.48
C SER A 294 5.04 -0.53 17.56
N GLU A 295 4.65 -1.12 18.67
CA GLU A 295 5.57 -1.51 19.74
C GLU A 295 6.32 -2.82 19.43
N LYS A 296 5.85 -3.60 18.44
CA LYS A 296 6.56 -4.80 17.98
C LYS A 296 7.76 -4.38 17.15
N GLY A 297 8.94 -4.73 17.63
CA GLY A 297 10.16 -4.67 16.82
C GLY A 297 10.10 -5.65 15.66
N PRO A 298 10.96 -5.48 14.64
CA PRO A 298 10.97 -6.35 13.46
C PRO A 298 11.18 -7.85 13.76
N GLN A 299 11.66 -8.17 14.98
CA GLN A 299 11.95 -9.54 15.45
C GLN A 299 10.91 -10.09 16.43
N ASP A 300 9.92 -9.29 16.85
CA ASP A 300 8.97 -9.63 17.92
C ASP A 300 7.66 -10.25 17.38
N TRP A 301 7.73 -10.91 16.26
CA TRP A 301 6.57 -11.54 15.61
C TRP A 301 6.35 -12.98 16.05
#